data_41e6a8df5c78afdf830f5f06cc4c0ed5
#
_entry.id   41e6a8df5c78afdf830f5f06cc4c0ed5
#
_cell.length_a   1.000
_cell.length_b   1.000
_cell.length_c   1.000
_cell.angle_alpha   90.00
_cell.angle_beta   90.00
_cell.angle_gamma   90.00
#
_symmetry.space_group_name_H-M   'P 1'
#
loop_
_entity.id
_entity.type
_entity.pdbx_description
1 polymer ?
#
loop_
_entity_poly.entity_id
_entity_poly.type
_entity_poly.pdbx_seq_one_letter_code
_entity_poly.pdbx_strand_id
1 'polypeptide(L)'
;MLPINPYGQTKLFGEWMARACEQPFGIRFCALRYFNVAGCGPVELEDPAILNLIPMLFNRLKQGKAPAIFGDDYPTPDGTCVRDYIHVSDLADAHIAALKYLDRDERKYDAFNVGTGEGTSVRQIVDEVKKVTGLPFTEAVMARRSGGHPPPTTTPNSH
;
A
#
# COMPACT_ATOMS: atom_id res chain seq x y z
N MET A 1 -7.91 14.94 8.38
CA MET A 1 -7.46 14.56 7.02
C MET A 1 -8.71 14.37 6.17
N LEU A 2 -8.78 14.99 4.99
CA LEU A 2 -9.92 14.83 4.08
C LEU A 2 -9.54 13.87 2.96
N PRO A 3 -10.31 12.80 2.72
CA PRO A 3 -10.09 11.89 1.61
C PRO A 3 -10.30 12.61 0.27
N ILE A 4 -9.44 12.33 -0.70
CA ILE A 4 -9.45 12.98 -2.02
C ILE A 4 -10.32 12.25 -3.04
N ASN A 5 -10.87 11.09 -2.70
CA ASN A 5 -11.69 10.28 -3.60
C ASN A 5 -12.74 9.45 -2.84
N PRO A 6 -13.75 8.91 -3.54
CA PRO A 6 -14.81 8.11 -2.92
C PRO A 6 -14.30 6.88 -2.15
N TYR A 7 -13.27 6.19 -2.64
CA TYR A 7 -12.68 5.05 -1.93
C TYR A 7 -12.12 5.46 -0.57
N GLY A 8 -11.32 6.52 -0.51
CA GLY A 8 -10.82 7.06 0.77
C GLY A 8 -11.95 7.50 1.71
N GLN A 9 -13.05 8.04 1.16
CA GLN A 9 -14.23 8.40 1.94
C GLN A 9 -14.87 7.17 2.58
N THR A 10 -15.02 6.06 1.86
CA THR A 10 -15.57 4.81 2.45
C THR A 10 -14.70 4.27 3.58
N LYS A 11 -13.37 4.38 3.45
CA LYS A 11 -12.45 3.96 4.53
C LYS A 11 -12.59 4.84 5.77
N LEU A 12 -12.63 6.15 5.61
CA LEU A 12 -12.85 7.08 6.72
C LEU A 12 -14.23 6.88 7.36
N PHE A 13 -15.26 6.62 6.55
CA PHE A 13 -16.59 6.30 7.07
C PHE A 13 -16.58 5.05 7.96
N GLY A 14 -15.83 4.00 7.57
CA GLY A 14 -15.64 2.80 8.40
C GLY A 14 -15.01 3.13 9.76
N GLU A 15 -14.02 4.02 9.82
CA GLU A 15 -13.43 4.47 11.08
C GLU A 15 -14.44 5.25 11.94
N TRP A 16 -15.25 6.13 11.34
CA TRP A 16 -16.30 6.86 12.06
C TRP A 16 -17.38 5.93 12.61
N MET A 17 -17.78 4.92 11.83
CA MET A 17 -18.73 3.91 12.29
C MET A 17 -18.19 3.12 13.48
N ALA A 18 -16.95 2.66 13.41
CA ALA A 18 -16.30 1.94 14.50
C ALA A 18 -16.23 2.79 15.78
N ARG A 19 -15.86 4.07 15.65
CA ARG A 19 -15.84 5.01 16.76
C ARG A 19 -17.22 5.25 17.34
N ALA A 20 -18.27 5.33 16.50
CA ALA A 20 -19.63 5.49 16.97
C ALA A 20 -20.15 4.25 17.75
N CYS A 21 -19.56 3.07 17.50
CA CYS A 21 -19.89 1.84 18.22
C CYS A 21 -19.18 1.71 19.59
N GLU A 22 -18.21 2.56 19.88
CA GLU A 22 -17.43 2.50 21.12
C GLU A 22 -18.33 2.65 22.37
N GLN A 23 -19.06 3.75 22.47
CA GLN A 23 -19.90 4.03 23.65
C GLN A 23 -21.08 3.08 23.82
N PRO A 24 -21.95 2.86 22.81
CA PRO A 24 -23.15 2.07 22.99
C PRO A 24 -22.87 0.57 23.12
N PHE A 25 -21.76 0.06 22.56
CA PHE A 25 -21.48 -1.38 22.50
C PHE A 25 -20.19 -1.80 23.22
N GLY A 26 -19.44 -0.86 23.77
CA GLY A 26 -18.17 -1.15 24.44
C GLY A 26 -17.10 -1.72 23.51
N ILE A 27 -17.19 -1.49 22.20
CA ILE A 27 -16.22 -2.00 21.21
C ILE A 27 -14.95 -1.18 21.31
N ARG A 28 -13.82 -1.85 21.53
CA ARG A 28 -12.50 -1.26 21.38
C ARG A 28 -12.05 -1.43 19.94
N PHE A 29 -11.47 -0.38 19.34
CA PHE A 29 -11.15 -0.35 17.93
C PHE A 29 -9.77 0.27 17.69
N CYS A 30 -8.97 -0.39 16.86
CA CYS A 30 -7.71 0.12 16.38
C CYS A 30 -7.71 0.10 14.83
N ALA A 31 -7.64 1.26 14.21
CA ALA A 31 -7.55 1.40 12.77
C ALA A 31 -6.09 1.29 12.32
N LEU A 32 -5.78 0.31 11.49
CA LEU A 32 -4.49 0.21 10.81
C LEU A 32 -4.64 0.76 9.39
N ARG A 33 -4.09 1.94 9.14
CA ARG A 33 -4.05 2.61 7.84
C ARG A 33 -2.78 2.22 7.12
N TYR A 34 -2.79 1.07 6.46
CA TYR A 34 -1.61 0.57 5.75
C TYR A 34 -1.54 1.05 4.31
N PHE A 35 -0.32 1.14 3.81
CA PHE A 35 0.01 1.54 2.46
C PHE A 35 -0.06 0.34 1.48
N ASN A 36 0.76 0.33 0.44
CA ASN A 36 0.71 -0.74 -0.54
C ASN A 36 1.30 -2.03 0.03
N VAL A 37 0.49 -3.05 0.18
CA VAL A 37 0.96 -4.35 0.65
C VAL A 37 1.67 -5.08 -0.48
N ALA A 38 2.84 -5.64 -0.20
CA ALA A 38 3.66 -6.38 -1.14
C ALA A 38 4.19 -7.65 -0.49
N GLY A 39 4.70 -8.55 -1.33
CA GLY A 39 5.26 -9.82 -0.87
C GLY A 39 4.21 -10.92 -0.75
N CYS A 40 4.74 -12.09 -0.47
CA CYS A 40 3.97 -13.30 -0.22
C CYS A 40 4.58 -13.99 1.00
N GLY A 41 3.77 -14.60 1.82
CA GLY A 41 4.22 -15.52 2.85
C GLY A 41 4.53 -16.90 2.25
N PRO A 42 4.14 -18.00 2.90
CA PRO A 42 4.17 -19.32 2.31
C PRO A 42 3.40 -19.37 0.98
N VAL A 43 3.86 -20.18 0.03
CA VAL A 43 3.28 -20.26 -1.33
C VAL A 43 1.78 -20.59 -1.29
N GLU A 44 1.35 -21.33 -0.28
CA GLU A 44 -0.06 -21.69 -0.09
C GLU A 44 -0.97 -20.50 0.24
N LEU A 45 -0.38 -19.38 0.64
CA LEU A 45 -1.07 -18.14 0.96
C LEU A 45 -0.92 -17.07 -0.12
N GLU A 46 -0.41 -17.44 -1.30
CA GLU A 46 -0.27 -16.52 -2.43
C GLU A 46 -1.65 -15.97 -2.85
N ASP A 47 -1.76 -14.65 -2.91
CA ASP A 47 -2.94 -14.00 -3.49
C ASP A 47 -2.94 -14.18 -5.01
N PRO A 48 -3.90 -14.91 -5.59
CA PRO A 48 -3.98 -15.11 -7.04
C PRO A 48 -4.41 -13.84 -7.79
N ALA A 49 -4.83 -12.79 -7.10
CA ALA A 49 -5.33 -11.57 -7.72
C ALA A 49 -4.20 -10.72 -8.32
N ILE A 50 -4.29 -10.47 -9.64
CA ILE A 50 -3.31 -9.66 -10.37
C ILE A 50 -3.81 -8.21 -10.45
N LEU A 51 -3.99 -7.57 -9.30
CA LEU A 51 -4.54 -6.22 -9.19
C LEU A 51 -3.49 -5.15 -8.83
N ASN A 52 -2.38 -5.58 -8.23
CA ASN A 52 -1.33 -4.69 -7.74
C ASN A 52 -0.11 -4.68 -8.68
N LEU A 53 0.76 -3.66 -8.52
CA LEU A 53 1.92 -3.44 -9.40
C LEU A 53 2.81 -4.68 -9.51
N ILE A 54 3.26 -5.23 -8.40
CA ILE A 54 4.23 -6.33 -8.38
C ILE A 54 3.68 -7.60 -9.04
N PRO A 55 2.48 -8.12 -8.68
CA PRO A 55 1.86 -9.23 -9.42
C PRO A 55 1.65 -8.94 -10.91
N MET A 56 1.30 -7.70 -11.27
CA MET A 56 1.14 -7.32 -12.68
C MET A 56 2.45 -7.37 -13.46
N LEU A 57 3.56 -6.94 -12.86
CA LEU A 57 4.89 -7.00 -13.48
C LEU A 57 5.28 -8.46 -13.75
N PHE A 58 5.20 -9.32 -12.74
CA PHE A 58 5.52 -10.74 -12.89
C PHE A 58 4.60 -11.45 -13.90
N ASN A 59 3.31 -11.16 -13.89
CA ASN A 59 2.38 -11.74 -14.85
C ASN A 59 2.71 -11.35 -16.31
N ARG A 60 3.10 -10.09 -16.55
CA ARG A 60 3.55 -9.67 -17.88
C ARG A 60 4.82 -10.39 -18.29
N LEU A 61 5.80 -10.53 -17.41
CA LEU A 61 7.04 -11.27 -17.67
C LEU A 61 6.77 -12.75 -17.95
N LYS A 62 5.88 -13.41 -17.20
CA LYS A 62 5.45 -14.79 -17.46
C LYS A 62 4.82 -14.95 -18.86
N GLN A 63 4.19 -13.90 -19.40
CA GLN A 63 3.62 -13.88 -20.75
C GLN A 63 4.63 -13.47 -21.84
N GLY A 64 5.91 -13.30 -21.52
CA GLY A 64 6.93 -12.80 -22.44
C GLY A 64 6.73 -11.33 -22.86
N LYS A 65 5.94 -10.56 -22.10
CA LYS A 65 5.66 -9.14 -22.38
C LYS A 65 6.48 -8.26 -21.47
N ALA A 66 6.97 -7.15 -22.03
CA ALA A 66 7.67 -6.13 -21.24
C ALA A 66 6.75 -5.54 -20.16
N PRO A 67 7.26 -5.31 -18.93
CA PRO A 67 6.59 -4.50 -17.93
C PRO A 67 6.19 -3.12 -18.45
N ALA A 68 5.12 -2.54 -17.92
CA ALA A 68 4.66 -1.22 -18.31
C ALA A 68 4.69 -0.26 -17.11
N ILE A 69 5.27 0.92 -17.32
CA ILE A 69 5.24 2.07 -16.41
C ILE A 69 4.16 3.02 -16.92
N PHE A 70 3.21 3.39 -16.06
CA PHE A 70 2.11 4.29 -16.41
C PHE A 70 2.37 5.70 -15.91
N GLY A 71 2.86 6.55 -16.80
CA GLY A 71 3.29 7.92 -16.54
C GLY A 71 4.74 8.01 -16.06
N ASP A 72 5.48 8.92 -16.70
CA ASP A 72 6.86 9.27 -16.39
C ASP A 72 7.03 10.78 -16.18
N ASP A 73 5.91 11.46 -16.01
CA ASP A 73 5.78 12.91 -15.86
C ASP A 73 5.28 13.34 -14.46
N TYR A 74 5.42 12.48 -13.45
CA TYR A 74 5.13 12.83 -12.06
C TYR A 74 6.22 13.75 -11.49
N PRO A 75 5.89 14.65 -10.54
CA PRO A 75 6.85 15.53 -9.88
C PRO A 75 7.71 14.74 -8.86
N THR A 76 8.44 13.76 -9.34
CA THR A 76 9.31 12.86 -8.58
C THR A 76 10.68 12.81 -9.24
N PRO A 77 11.75 12.39 -8.56
CA PRO A 77 13.11 12.42 -9.11
C PRO A 77 13.28 11.65 -10.43
N ASP A 78 12.54 10.57 -10.64
CA ASP A 78 12.60 9.74 -11.84
C ASP A 78 11.36 9.83 -12.74
N GLY A 79 10.45 10.75 -12.43
CA GLY A 79 9.22 10.99 -13.16
C GLY A 79 8.13 9.94 -12.92
N THR A 80 8.39 8.88 -12.16
CA THR A 80 7.39 7.82 -11.93
C THR A 80 6.71 7.95 -10.57
N CYS A 81 5.55 7.30 -10.41
CA CYS A 81 4.79 7.37 -9.17
C CYS A 81 5.58 6.73 -8.01
N VAL A 82 5.58 7.40 -6.86
CA VAL A 82 6.19 6.91 -5.62
C VAL A 82 5.10 6.36 -4.69
N ARG A 83 5.37 5.24 -4.04
CA ARG A 83 4.49 4.62 -3.03
C ARG A 83 5.32 4.08 -1.88
N ASP A 84 4.73 4.06 -0.69
CA ASP A 84 5.25 3.29 0.43
C ASP A 84 4.74 1.85 0.31
N TYR A 85 5.62 0.88 0.54
CA TYR A 85 5.30 -0.54 0.50
C TYR A 85 5.58 -1.18 1.85
N ILE A 86 4.67 -2.01 2.30
CA ILE A 86 4.85 -2.84 3.50
C ILE A 86 4.79 -4.31 3.13
N HIS A 87 5.66 -5.12 3.68
CA HIS A 87 5.59 -6.56 3.46
C HIS A 87 4.38 -7.16 4.18
N VAL A 88 3.73 -8.14 3.55
CA VAL A 88 2.50 -8.76 4.09
C VAL A 88 2.72 -9.39 5.48
N SER A 89 3.91 -9.92 5.75
CA SER A 89 4.25 -10.47 7.07
C SER A 89 4.33 -9.38 8.13
N ASP A 90 4.95 -8.23 7.81
CA ASP A 90 5.04 -7.10 8.74
C ASP A 90 3.66 -6.51 9.04
N LEU A 91 2.78 -6.50 8.02
CA LEU A 91 1.39 -6.11 8.22
C LEU A 91 0.64 -7.10 9.13
N ALA A 92 0.89 -8.41 8.99
CA ALA A 92 0.31 -9.41 9.88
C ALA A 92 0.79 -9.19 11.32
N ASP A 93 2.08 -8.95 11.52
CA ASP A 93 2.65 -8.63 12.83
C ASP A 93 2.06 -7.33 13.42
N ALA A 94 1.81 -6.32 12.58
CA ALA A 94 1.13 -5.10 12.99
C ALA A 94 -0.29 -5.37 13.50
N HIS A 95 -1.03 -6.30 12.91
CA HIS A 95 -2.36 -6.70 13.41
C HIS A 95 -2.26 -7.39 14.79
N ILE A 96 -1.28 -8.27 14.97
CA ILE A 96 -1.04 -8.89 16.28
C ILE A 96 -0.65 -7.85 17.33
N ALA A 97 0.21 -6.89 16.96
CA ALA A 97 0.59 -5.80 17.85
C ALA A 97 -0.62 -4.92 18.23
N ALA A 98 -1.52 -4.63 17.26
CA ALA A 98 -2.74 -3.87 17.51
C ALA A 98 -3.69 -4.59 18.47
N LEU A 99 -3.85 -5.92 18.35
CA LEU A 99 -4.63 -6.71 19.32
C LEU A 99 -4.03 -6.61 20.73
N LYS A 100 -2.71 -6.79 20.87
CA LYS A 100 -2.02 -6.66 22.16
C LYS A 100 -2.13 -5.24 22.73
N TYR A 101 -2.12 -4.23 21.87
CA TYR A 101 -2.32 -2.84 22.26
C TYR A 101 -3.73 -2.61 22.84
N LEU A 102 -4.76 -3.10 22.17
CA LEU A 102 -6.14 -3.00 22.64
C LEU A 102 -6.36 -3.72 23.98
N ASP A 103 -5.59 -4.75 24.30
CA ASP A 103 -5.70 -5.45 25.60
C ASP A 103 -5.07 -4.68 26.75
N ARG A 104 -4.11 -3.79 26.50
CA ARG A 104 -3.34 -3.06 27.52
C ARG A 104 -3.84 -1.64 27.79
N ASP A 105 -4.50 -1.02 26.82
CA ASP A 105 -4.89 0.38 26.88
C ASP A 105 -6.39 0.49 27.14
N GLU A 106 -6.77 1.35 28.09
CA GLU A 106 -8.17 1.68 28.37
C GLU A 106 -8.81 2.55 27.26
N ARG A 107 -7.96 3.14 26.39
CA ARG A 107 -8.45 3.87 25.21
C ARG A 107 -9.17 2.93 24.28
N LYS A 108 -10.33 3.35 23.84
CA LYS A 108 -11.27 2.51 23.07
C LYS A 108 -11.12 2.70 21.56
N TYR A 109 -10.47 3.78 21.12
CA TYR A 109 -10.24 4.08 19.71
C TYR A 109 -8.86 4.67 19.49
N ASP A 110 -8.15 4.10 18.52
CA ASP A 110 -6.89 4.66 18.02
C ASP A 110 -6.71 4.36 16.52
N ALA A 111 -5.82 5.11 15.84
CA ALA A 111 -5.52 4.92 14.43
C ALA A 111 -4.03 5.08 14.19
N PHE A 112 -3.41 4.07 13.54
CA PHE A 112 -1.99 4.05 13.22
C PHE A 112 -1.76 3.95 11.71
N ASN A 113 -0.84 4.74 11.20
CA ASN A 113 -0.32 4.55 9.86
C ASN A 113 0.71 3.41 9.88
N VAL A 114 0.57 2.44 8.98
CA VAL A 114 1.43 1.25 8.90
C VAL A 114 2.11 1.22 7.54
N GLY A 115 3.38 1.51 7.51
CA GLY A 115 4.25 1.57 6.34
C GLY A 115 5.70 1.64 6.78
N THR A 116 6.63 1.69 5.84
CA THR A 116 8.07 1.81 6.11
C THR A 116 8.49 3.25 6.37
N GLY A 117 7.67 4.22 5.92
CA GLY A 117 8.02 5.64 5.91
C GLY A 117 8.93 6.01 4.73
N GLU A 118 9.31 5.04 3.91
CA GLU A 118 10.17 5.24 2.74
C GLU A 118 9.35 5.08 1.46
N GLY A 119 9.50 6.05 0.56
CA GLY A 119 8.84 6.02 -0.74
C GLY A 119 9.69 5.27 -1.76
N THR A 120 9.08 4.31 -2.46
CA THR A 120 9.72 3.60 -3.57
C THR A 120 9.02 3.94 -4.88
N SER A 121 9.77 4.33 -5.90
CA SER A 121 9.21 4.65 -7.21
C SER A 121 8.88 3.40 -8.02
N VAL A 122 7.97 3.54 -8.98
CA VAL A 122 7.64 2.43 -9.90
C VAL A 122 8.89 2.00 -10.69
N ARG A 123 9.76 2.93 -11.07
CA ARG A 123 11.01 2.63 -11.78
C ARG A 123 11.95 1.80 -10.91
N GLN A 124 12.13 2.18 -9.65
CA GLN A 124 12.94 1.40 -8.70
C GLN A 124 12.41 -0.05 -8.54
N ILE A 125 11.08 -0.23 -8.46
CA ILE A 125 10.50 -1.57 -8.42
C ILE A 125 10.80 -2.36 -9.71
N VAL A 126 10.68 -1.74 -10.88
CA VAL A 126 10.97 -2.38 -12.18
C VAL A 126 12.45 -2.76 -12.29
N ASP A 127 13.34 -1.88 -11.85
CA ASP A 127 14.79 -2.13 -11.85
C ASP A 127 15.16 -3.29 -10.90
N GLU A 128 14.54 -3.35 -9.73
CA GLU A 128 14.77 -4.45 -8.79
C GLU A 128 14.20 -5.78 -9.33
N VAL A 129 13.04 -5.77 -9.97
CA VAL A 129 12.50 -6.96 -10.67
C VAL A 129 13.46 -7.43 -11.77
N LYS A 130 14.03 -6.52 -12.56
CA LYS A 130 15.04 -6.85 -13.59
C LYS A 130 16.27 -7.52 -12.97
N LYS A 131 16.76 -6.96 -11.88
CA LYS A 131 17.94 -7.46 -11.15
C LYS A 131 17.67 -8.84 -10.53
N VAL A 132 16.56 -9.02 -9.86
CA VAL A 132 16.20 -10.28 -9.18
C VAL A 132 15.91 -11.41 -10.17
N THR A 133 15.24 -11.11 -11.28
CA THR A 133 14.88 -12.12 -12.28
C THR A 133 16.02 -12.43 -13.24
N GLY A 134 16.99 -11.53 -13.42
CA GLY A 134 18.02 -11.62 -14.44
C GLY A 134 17.49 -11.56 -15.89
N LEU A 135 16.20 -11.25 -16.07
CA LEU A 135 15.60 -11.21 -17.41
C LEU A 135 15.94 -9.91 -18.13
N PRO A 136 16.44 -9.97 -19.36
CA PRO A 136 16.67 -8.78 -20.18
C PRO A 136 15.34 -8.29 -20.74
N PHE A 137 14.83 -7.19 -20.21
CA PHE A 137 13.68 -6.50 -20.78
C PHE A 137 13.86 -4.98 -20.73
N THR A 138 13.19 -4.30 -21.64
CA THR A 138 13.03 -2.84 -21.59
C THR A 138 11.57 -2.56 -21.29
N GLU A 139 11.31 -1.78 -20.24
CA GLU A 139 9.97 -1.39 -19.85
C GLU A 139 9.31 -0.50 -20.92
N ALA A 140 8.01 -0.65 -21.11
CA ALA A 140 7.20 0.22 -21.95
C ALA A 140 6.66 1.37 -21.09
N VAL A 141 6.94 2.61 -21.50
CA VAL A 141 6.33 3.78 -20.88
C VAL A 141 4.99 4.05 -21.56
N MET A 142 3.94 4.13 -20.77
CA MET A 142 2.56 4.35 -21.21
C MET A 142 2.02 5.64 -20.58
N ALA A 143 0.99 6.20 -21.19
CA ALA A 143 0.30 7.36 -20.62
C ALA A 143 -0.24 7.05 -19.21
N ARG A 144 -0.37 8.07 -18.37
CA ARG A 144 -0.99 7.94 -17.04
C ARG A 144 -2.36 7.27 -17.14
N ARG A 145 -2.69 6.41 -16.18
CA ARG A 145 -4.04 5.88 -16.04
C ARG A 145 -4.99 6.99 -15.62
N SER A 146 -6.16 7.05 -16.24
CA SER A 146 -7.24 7.93 -15.79
C SER A 146 -7.64 7.57 -14.35
N GLY A 147 -7.63 8.54 -13.43
CA GLY A 147 -7.90 8.33 -12.00
C GLY A 147 -6.68 7.95 -11.14
N GLY A 148 -5.48 8.00 -11.71
CA GLY A 148 -4.24 7.83 -10.94
C GLY A 148 -4.11 8.92 -9.86
N HIS A 149 -3.85 8.50 -8.62
CA HIS A 149 -3.68 9.45 -7.50
C HIS A 149 -2.37 10.21 -7.64
N PRO A 150 -2.34 11.49 -7.24
CA PRO A 150 -1.08 12.20 -7.04
C PRO A 150 -0.20 11.44 -6.04
N PRO A 151 1.13 11.60 -6.09
CA PRO A 151 2.02 10.99 -5.10
C PRO A 151 1.55 11.36 -3.69
N PRO A 152 1.69 10.46 -2.71
CA PRO A 152 1.41 10.82 -1.33
C PRO A 152 2.33 11.99 -0.97
N THR A 153 1.76 13.05 -0.45
CA THR A 153 2.54 14.08 0.22
C THR A 153 3.14 13.43 1.45
N THR A 154 4.42 13.11 1.38
CA THR A 154 5.22 12.73 2.54
C THR A 154 5.40 13.98 3.40
N THR A 155 4.42 14.30 4.21
CA THR A 155 4.66 15.16 5.37
C THR A 155 5.10 14.22 6.49
N PRO A 156 6.33 14.35 6.99
CA PRO A 156 6.71 13.69 8.23
C PRO A 156 5.72 14.14 9.30
N ASN A 157 5.12 13.21 10.02
CA ASN A 157 4.34 13.53 11.19
C ASN A 157 5.28 14.23 12.20
N SER A 158 5.13 15.53 12.33
CA SER A 158 5.57 16.23 13.53
C SER A 158 4.57 15.89 14.62
N HIS A 159 5.02 15.03 15.53
CA HIS A 159 4.57 14.74 16.91
C HIS A 159 3.07 14.56 17.17
#